data_5e22150cfb8ec025b249f85582dcee20
#
_entry.id   5e22150cfb8ec025b249f85582dcee20
#
_cell.length_a   1.000
_cell.length_b   1.000
_cell.length_c   1.000
_cell.angle_alpha   90.00
_cell.angle_beta   90.00
_cell.angle_gamma   90.00
#
_symmetry.space_group_name_H-M   'P 1'
#
loop_
_entity.id
_entity.type
_entity.pdbx_description
1 polymer ?
#
loop_
_entity_poly.entity_id
_entity_poly.type
_entity_poly.pdbx_seq_one_letter_code
_entity_poly.pdbx_strand_id
1 'polypeptide(L)'
;VGLGVAKQLGWRATIGLVSAIGIVALAGLALRKASVVPAVPSSSLGQRLRVIGRVDNFLTILVTFFVGVGSLGLYTYIPVVLDRVQVDTIAGMWVWGIGGAVGAFGIGRVLDKVNSSRKLTVTIIALLVTDFALLLLFPSSHVVAVVCLFAWGLLGWSSMAPQQHSMLSANPDEGATAVAVNASANYLGSAVGSAVGGLLLPSSTGILLGALGAVLVGIVCSIGASASSRSHTGDNVN
;
A
#
# COMPACT_ATOMS: atom_id res chain seq x y z
N VAL A 1 1.05 3.93 -18.96
CA VAL A 1 2.04 3.99 -20.05
C VAL A 1 2.31 2.61 -20.63
N GLY A 2 2.72 1.61 -19.81
CA GLY A 2 3.11 0.28 -20.31
C GLY A 2 2.06 -0.42 -21.17
N LEU A 3 0.79 -0.46 -20.74
CA LEU A 3 -0.30 -1.05 -21.51
C LEU A 3 -0.58 -0.33 -22.82
N GLY A 4 -0.46 1.01 -22.85
CA GLY A 4 -0.61 1.79 -24.10
C GLY A 4 0.48 1.45 -25.11
N VAL A 5 1.73 1.36 -24.66
CA VAL A 5 2.86 0.93 -25.48
C VAL A 5 2.69 -0.51 -25.95
N ALA A 6 2.25 -1.41 -25.05
CA ALA A 6 2.03 -2.80 -25.38
C ALA A 6 0.95 -3.02 -26.45
N LYS A 7 -0.12 -2.24 -26.43
CA LYS A 7 -1.19 -2.30 -27.45
C LYS A 7 -0.70 -1.86 -28.83
N GLN A 8 0.19 -0.86 -28.92
CA GLN A 8 0.65 -0.29 -30.20
C GLN A 8 1.92 -0.97 -30.74
N LEU A 9 2.89 -1.28 -29.86
CA LEU A 9 4.22 -1.74 -30.22
C LEU A 9 4.54 -3.15 -29.68
N GLY A 10 3.59 -3.77 -29.00
CA GLY A 10 3.75 -5.09 -28.39
C GLY A 10 4.45 -5.04 -27.03
N TRP A 11 4.29 -6.12 -26.25
CA TRP A 11 4.82 -6.25 -24.89
C TRP A 11 6.35 -6.16 -24.81
N ARG A 12 7.05 -6.59 -25.88
CA ARG A 12 8.52 -6.52 -25.97
C ARG A 12 9.03 -5.09 -25.95
N ALA A 13 8.33 -4.17 -26.63
CA ALA A 13 8.66 -2.75 -26.62
C ALA A 13 8.49 -2.13 -25.23
N THR A 14 7.47 -2.55 -24.48
CA THR A 14 7.28 -2.12 -23.10
C THR A 14 8.44 -2.54 -22.19
N ILE A 15 8.88 -3.80 -22.30
CA ILE A 15 10.05 -4.30 -21.54
C ILE A 15 11.31 -3.54 -21.98
N GLY A 16 11.51 -3.33 -23.28
CA GLY A 16 12.64 -2.57 -23.82
C GLY A 16 12.69 -1.14 -23.26
N LEU A 17 11.55 -0.46 -23.18
CA LEU A 17 11.44 0.88 -22.60
C LEU A 17 11.85 0.90 -21.12
N VAL A 18 11.34 -0.03 -20.32
CA VAL A 18 11.70 -0.15 -18.89
C VAL A 18 13.19 -0.43 -18.73
N SER A 19 13.73 -1.34 -19.55
CA SER A 19 15.17 -1.65 -19.55
C SER A 19 16.01 -0.44 -19.93
N ALA A 20 15.62 0.34 -20.92
CA ALA A 20 16.31 1.56 -21.32
C ALA A 20 16.34 2.60 -20.20
N ILE A 21 15.21 2.82 -19.49
CA ILE A 21 15.14 3.69 -18.31
C ILE A 21 16.09 3.17 -17.21
N GLY A 22 16.11 1.86 -16.97
CA GLY A 22 17.04 1.23 -16.01
C GLY A 22 18.51 1.46 -16.35
N ILE A 23 18.88 1.33 -17.63
CA ILE A 23 20.25 1.58 -18.13
C ILE A 23 20.62 3.05 -17.92
N VAL A 24 19.73 3.99 -18.27
CA VAL A 24 19.97 5.43 -18.06
C VAL A 24 20.17 5.74 -16.57
N ALA A 25 19.34 5.18 -15.70
CA ALA A 25 19.49 5.35 -14.26
C ALA A 25 20.82 4.76 -13.74
N LEU A 26 21.21 3.58 -14.21
CA LEU A 26 22.49 2.95 -13.88
C LEU A 26 23.68 3.79 -14.36
N ALA A 27 23.62 4.29 -15.58
CA ALA A 27 24.66 5.18 -16.12
C ALA A 27 24.77 6.47 -15.29
N GLY A 28 23.63 7.08 -14.92
CA GLY A 28 23.61 8.26 -14.03
C GLY A 28 24.23 7.99 -12.67
N LEU A 29 23.98 6.84 -12.08
CA LEU A 29 24.59 6.42 -10.81
C LEU A 29 26.10 6.16 -10.96
N ALA A 30 26.51 5.49 -12.05
CA ALA A 30 27.93 5.19 -12.32
C ALA A 30 28.77 6.45 -12.57
N LEU A 31 28.17 7.47 -13.21
CA LEU A 31 28.82 8.77 -13.45
C LEU A 31 28.87 9.65 -12.20
N ARG A 32 28.06 9.36 -11.19
CA ARG A 32 28.08 10.08 -9.94
C ARG A 32 29.32 9.66 -9.13
N LYS A 33 30.25 10.59 -8.91
CA LYS A 33 31.32 10.39 -7.91
C LYS A 33 30.66 10.30 -6.53
N ALA A 34 30.26 9.11 -6.14
CA ALA A 34 29.61 8.88 -4.86
C ALA A 34 30.63 9.14 -3.76
N SER A 35 30.38 10.14 -2.90
CA SER A 35 30.92 10.08 -1.54
C SER A 35 30.40 8.78 -0.94
N VAL A 36 31.31 7.95 -0.44
CA VAL A 36 30.96 6.67 0.18
C VAL A 36 30.02 6.97 1.35
N VAL A 37 28.73 6.75 1.14
CA VAL A 37 27.77 6.78 2.25
C VAL A 37 28.12 5.58 3.11
N PRO A 38 28.38 5.77 4.43
CA PRO A 38 28.66 4.64 5.30
C PRO A 38 27.57 3.60 5.15
N ALA A 39 27.96 2.35 4.92
CA ALA A 39 27.01 1.27 4.81
C ALA A 39 26.21 1.17 6.12
N VAL A 40 24.88 1.31 6.04
CA VAL A 40 24.02 1.05 7.19
C VAL A 40 24.21 -0.43 7.54
N PRO A 41 24.58 -0.76 8.80
CA PRO A 41 24.79 -2.15 9.20
C PRO A 41 23.54 -2.98 8.88
N SER A 42 23.74 -4.12 8.26
CA SER A 42 22.62 -5.03 7.98
C SER A 42 22.02 -5.51 9.29
N SER A 43 20.70 -5.32 9.46
CA SER A 43 19.99 -5.78 10.65
C SER A 43 20.07 -7.31 10.77
N SER A 44 20.45 -7.78 11.96
CA SER A 44 20.47 -9.23 12.25
C SER A 44 19.06 -9.80 12.31
N LEU A 45 18.91 -11.12 12.14
CA LEU A 45 17.61 -11.79 12.30
C LEU A 45 17.03 -11.56 13.69
N GLY A 46 17.88 -11.54 14.74
CA GLY A 46 17.44 -11.26 16.11
C GLY A 46 16.84 -9.86 16.28
N GLN A 47 17.40 -8.83 15.63
CA GLN A 47 16.84 -7.48 15.62
C GLN A 47 15.46 -7.43 14.94
N ARG A 48 15.32 -8.11 13.79
CA ARG A 48 14.03 -8.18 13.08
C ARG A 48 12.96 -8.87 13.92
N LEU A 49 13.31 -9.99 14.57
CA LEU A 49 12.40 -10.70 15.46
C LEU A 49 12.03 -9.86 16.69
N ARG A 50 12.96 -9.11 17.26
CA ARG A 50 12.69 -8.19 18.37
C ARG A 50 11.70 -7.10 17.98
N VAL A 51 11.86 -6.50 16.80
CA VAL A 51 10.93 -5.51 16.26
C VAL A 51 9.53 -6.10 16.11
N ILE A 52 9.41 -7.31 15.55
CA ILE A 52 8.13 -8.00 15.36
C ILE A 52 7.51 -8.39 16.71
N GLY A 53 8.30 -8.76 17.70
CA GLY A 53 7.85 -9.21 19.01
C GLY A 53 7.17 -8.12 19.87
N ARG A 54 7.31 -6.84 19.50
CA ARG A 54 6.59 -5.75 20.19
C ARG A 54 5.15 -5.70 19.67
N VAL A 55 4.16 -5.78 20.56
CA VAL A 55 2.73 -5.84 20.20
C VAL A 55 2.31 -4.69 19.27
N ASP A 56 2.73 -3.47 19.57
CA ASP A 56 2.43 -2.28 18.75
C ASP A 56 2.98 -2.37 17.33
N ASN A 57 4.20 -2.87 17.19
CA ASN A 57 4.83 -3.09 15.89
C ASN A 57 4.13 -4.23 15.14
N PHE A 58 3.86 -5.33 15.82
CA PHE A 58 3.17 -6.49 15.24
C PHE A 58 1.80 -6.12 14.68
N LEU A 59 1.02 -5.36 15.44
CA LEU A 59 -0.28 -4.88 14.97
C LEU A 59 -0.14 -3.94 13.77
N THR A 60 0.85 -3.04 13.75
CA THR A 60 1.11 -2.16 12.61
C THR A 60 1.53 -2.96 11.36
N ILE A 61 2.37 -3.99 11.55
CA ILE A 61 2.79 -4.90 10.48
C ILE A 61 1.59 -5.68 9.92
N LEU A 62 0.68 -6.15 10.79
CA LEU A 62 -0.56 -6.80 10.34
C LEU A 62 -1.47 -5.85 9.56
N VAL A 63 -1.61 -4.61 10.00
CA VAL A 63 -2.35 -3.57 9.25
C VAL A 63 -1.78 -3.44 7.85
N THR A 64 -0.45 -3.27 7.74
CA THR A 64 0.24 -3.14 6.45
C THR A 64 0.04 -4.38 5.58
N PHE A 65 0.15 -5.58 6.17
CA PHE A 65 -0.06 -6.83 5.47
C PHE A 65 -1.48 -6.93 4.89
N PHE A 66 -2.52 -6.68 5.69
CA PHE A 66 -3.90 -6.79 5.24
C PHE A 66 -4.30 -5.70 4.25
N VAL A 67 -3.77 -4.48 4.38
CA VAL A 67 -3.92 -3.44 3.35
C VAL A 67 -3.21 -3.87 2.06
N GLY A 68 -2.05 -4.49 2.15
CA GLY A 68 -1.34 -5.08 1.01
C GLY A 68 -2.16 -6.17 0.33
N VAL A 69 -2.76 -7.09 1.10
CA VAL A 69 -3.67 -8.14 0.58
C VAL A 69 -4.85 -7.51 -0.16
N GLY A 70 -5.54 -6.55 0.46
CA GLY A 70 -6.75 -5.96 -0.10
C GLY A 70 -6.47 -4.98 -1.24
N SER A 71 -5.52 -4.07 -1.09
CA SER A 71 -5.30 -3.01 -2.07
C SER A 71 -4.36 -3.42 -3.20
N LEU A 72 -3.14 -3.87 -2.88
CA LEU A 72 -2.16 -4.28 -3.91
C LEU A 72 -2.49 -5.65 -4.52
N GLY A 73 -3.05 -6.57 -3.72
CA GLY A 73 -3.54 -7.84 -4.24
C GLY A 73 -4.67 -7.65 -5.25
N LEU A 74 -5.63 -6.77 -4.94
CA LEU A 74 -6.72 -6.40 -5.85
C LEU A 74 -6.20 -5.73 -7.13
N TYR A 75 -5.13 -4.92 -7.05
CA TYR A 75 -4.53 -4.26 -8.21
C TYR A 75 -4.10 -5.26 -9.29
N THR A 76 -3.68 -6.47 -8.92
CA THR A 76 -3.34 -7.53 -9.88
C THR A 76 -4.53 -7.88 -10.78
N TYR A 77 -5.75 -7.72 -10.28
CA TYR A 77 -7.01 -8.03 -10.97
C TYR A 77 -7.76 -6.77 -11.43
N ILE A 78 -7.09 -5.63 -11.52
CA ILE A 78 -7.72 -4.37 -11.93
C ILE A 78 -8.44 -4.49 -13.28
N PRO A 79 -7.95 -5.23 -14.30
CA PRO A 79 -8.69 -5.41 -15.54
C PRO A 79 -10.05 -6.11 -15.33
N VAL A 80 -10.12 -7.09 -14.42
CA VAL A 80 -11.36 -7.81 -14.09
C VAL A 80 -12.36 -6.90 -13.37
N VAL A 81 -11.87 -6.01 -12.50
CA VAL A 81 -12.69 -4.99 -11.82
C VAL A 81 -13.21 -3.97 -12.81
N LEU A 82 -12.36 -3.50 -13.72
CA LEU A 82 -12.70 -2.51 -14.74
C LEU A 82 -13.72 -3.03 -15.75
N ASP A 83 -13.59 -4.31 -16.17
CA ASP A 83 -14.56 -4.97 -17.03
C ASP A 83 -15.93 -5.05 -16.35
N ARG A 84 -15.99 -5.39 -15.06
CA ARG A 84 -17.22 -5.40 -14.27
C ARG A 84 -17.96 -4.06 -14.28
N VAL A 85 -17.22 -2.95 -14.16
CA VAL A 85 -17.79 -1.60 -14.10
C VAL A 85 -17.83 -0.91 -15.46
N GLN A 86 -17.52 -1.65 -16.53
CA GLN A 86 -17.54 -1.21 -17.94
C GLN A 86 -16.69 0.05 -18.18
N VAL A 87 -15.52 0.14 -17.55
CA VAL A 87 -14.52 1.20 -17.73
C VAL A 87 -13.38 0.67 -18.59
N ASP A 88 -12.94 1.44 -19.57
CA ASP A 88 -11.75 1.07 -20.37
C ASP A 88 -10.53 0.87 -19.45
N THR A 89 -9.84 -0.25 -19.66
CA THR A 89 -8.73 -0.67 -18.79
C THR A 89 -7.61 0.36 -18.75
N ILE A 90 -7.26 0.99 -19.87
CA ILE A 90 -6.18 1.98 -19.91
C ILE A 90 -6.61 3.25 -19.19
N ALA A 91 -7.82 3.74 -19.44
CA ALA A 91 -8.36 4.92 -18.79
C ALA A 91 -8.48 4.71 -17.27
N GLY A 92 -9.03 3.57 -16.83
CA GLY A 92 -9.16 3.23 -15.41
C GLY A 92 -7.82 3.14 -14.69
N MET A 93 -6.81 2.53 -15.31
CA MET A 93 -5.45 2.49 -14.74
C MET A 93 -4.80 3.87 -14.64
N TRP A 94 -5.06 4.78 -15.58
CA TRP A 94 -4.61 6.16 -15.47
C TRP A 94 -5.28 6.89 -14.33
N VAL A 95 -6.60 6.75 -14.18
CA VAL A 95 -7.35 7.35 -13.07
C VAL A 95 -6.80 6.87 -11.72
N TRP A 96 -6.62 5.55 -11.56
CA TRP A 96 -6.01 4.96 -10.36
C TRP A 96 -4.58 5.48 -10.12
N GLY A 97 -3.76 5.54 -11.16
CA GLY A 97 -2.38 6.01 -11.08
C GLY A 97 -2.27 7.50 -10.71
N ILE A 98 -3.14 8.35 -11.25
CA ILE A 98 -3.21 9.77 -10.89
C ILE A 98 -3.63 9.93 -9.42
N GLY A 99 -4.64 9.19 -8.97
CA GLY A 99 -5.01 9.12 -7.56
C GLY A 99 -3.82 8.74 -6.68
N GLY A 100 -3.08 7.70 -7.08
CA GLY A 100 -1.88 7.25 -6.38
C GLY A 100 -0.78 8.32 -6.31
N ALA A 101 -0.52 9.03 -7.39
CA ALA A 101 0.43 10.14 -7.40
C ALA A 101 0.00 11.25 -6.43
N VAL A 102 -1.28 11.66 -6.50
CA VAL A 102 -1.83 12.68 -5.57
C VAL A 102 -1.69 12.21 -4.12
N GLY A 103 -2.00 10.95 -3.84
CA GLY A 103 -1.86 10.35 -2.50
C GLY A 103 -0.41 10.36 -2.01
N ALA A 104 0.51 9.83 -2.82
CA ALA A 104 1.92 9.70 -2.47
C ALA A 104 2.59 11.06 -2.20
N PHE A 105 2.33 12.07 -3.04
CA PHE A 105 2.91 13.42 -2.86
C PHE A 105 2.15 14.28 -1.86
N GLY A 106 0.84 14.03 -1.67
CA GLY A 106 -0.01 14.84 -0.79
C GLY A 106 0.05 14.44 0.67
N ILE A 107 0.28 13.13 0.95
CA ILE A 107 0.14 12.60 2.32
C ILE A 107 1.13 13.22 3.32
N GLY A 108 2.32 13.61 2.90
CA GLY A 108 3.30 14.27 3.78
C GLY A 108 2.72 15.53 4.42
N ARG A 109 2.11 16.42 3.62
CA ARG A 109 1.48 17.64 4.14
C ARG A 109 0.32 17.38 5.10
N VAL A 110 -0.40 16.27 4.90
CA VAL A 110 -1.47 15.86 5.81
C VAL A 110 -0.87 15.34 7.11
N LEU A 111 0.17 14.50 7.01
CA LEU A 111 0.87 13.91 8.15
C LEU A 111 1.47 14.99 9.06
N ASP A 112 2.03 16.06 8.49
CA ASP A 112 2.60 17.20 9.23
C ASP A 112 1.54 17.99 10.03
N LYS A 113 0.27 17.93 9.62
CA LYS A 113 -0.84 18.67 10.25
C LYS A 113 -1.63 17.87 11.26
N VAL A 114 -1.49 16.54 11.26
CA VAL A 114 -2.28 15.68 12.15
C VAL A 114 -1.49 15.36 13.43
N ASN A 115 -2.20 15.33 14.56
CA ASN A 115 -1.61 15.03 15.86
C ASN A 115 -1.34 13.53 16.08
N SER A 116 -1.74 12.65 15.17
CA SER A 116 -1.60 11.20 15.35
C SER A 116 -1.60 10.45 14.03
N SER A 117 -0.45 9.90 13.67
CA SER A 117 -0.27 9.04 12.49
C SER A 117 -1.19 7.81 12.53
N ARG A 118 -1.44 7.27 13.74
CA ARG A 118 -2.34 6.10 13.92
C ARG A 118 -3.79 6.44 13.59
N LYS A 119 -4.30 7.59 14.04
CA LYS A 119 -5.66 8.03 13.68
C LYS A 119 -5.77 8.25 12.18
N LEU A 120 -4.75 8.83 11.56
CA LEU A 120 -4.70 9.00 10.11
C LEU A 120 -4.74 7.65 9.39
N THR A 121 -3.99 6.66 9.86
CA THR A 121 -4.03 5.28 9.32
C THR A 121 -5.45 4.70 9.41
N VAL A 122 -6.10 4.77 10.58
CA VAL A 122 -7.49 4.29 10.75
C VAL A 122 -8.43 4.98 9.76
N THR A 123 -8.32 6.29 9.62
CA THR A 123 -9.16 7.07 8.70
C THR A 123 -8.96 6.63 7.25
N ILE A 124 -7.71 6.49 6.81
CA ILE A 124 -7.39 6.05 5.44
C ILE A 124 -7.97 4.66 5.18
N ILE A 125 -7.80 3.73 6.12
CA ILE A 125 -8.30 2.35 5.96
C ILE A 125 -9.85 2.34 5.97
N ALA A 126 -10.49 3.12 6.82
CA ALA A 126 -11.94 3.24 6.84
C ALA A 126 -12.50 3.78 5.51
N LEU A 127 -11.84 4.78 4.94
CA LEU A 127 -12.19 5.30 3.61
C LEU A 127 -11.97 4.24 2.52
N LEU A 128 -10.91 3.42 2.63
CA LEU A 128 -10.65 2.34 1.67
C LEU A 128 -11.70 1.22 1.77
N VAL A 129 -12.17 0.90 2.98
CA VAL A 129 -13.32 -0.01 3.20
C VAL A 129 -14.58 0.54 2.52
N THR A 130 -14.87 1.82 2.73
CA THR A 130 -16.02 2.49 2.10
C THR A 130 -15.91 2.46 0.58
N ASP A 131 -14.72 2.72 0.04
CA ASP A 131 -14.43 2.71 -1.39
C ASP A 131 -14.71 1.34 -2.02
N PHE A 132 -14.19 0.27 -1.45
CA PHE A 132 -14.43 -1.09 -1.95
C PHE A 132 -15.90 -1.52 -1.79
N ALA A 133 -16.57 -1.07 -0.72
CA ALA A 133 -18.00 -1.29 -0.55
C ALA A 133 -18.83 -0.58 -1.64
N LEU A 134 -18.48 0.65 -2.00
CA LEU A 134 -19.14 1.40 -3.09
C LEU A 134 -18.94 0.71 -4.45
N LEU A 135 -17.74 0.20 -4.75
CA LEU A 135 -17.49 -0.59 -5.97
C LEU A 135 -18.33 -1.87 -6.03
N LEU A 136 -18.63 -2.48 -4.89
CA LEU A 136 -19.49 -3.66 -4.80
C LEU A 136 -20.97 -3.31 -4.98
N LEU A 137 -21.42 -2.23 -4.33
CA LEU A 137 -22.84 -1.84 -4.29
C LEU A 137 -23.32 -1.18 -5.59
N PHE A 138 -22.42 -0.50 -6.31
CA PHE A 138 -22.77 0.28 -7.50
C PHE A 138 -22.00 -0.16 -8.76
N PRO A 139 -22.06 -1.46 -9.15
CA PRO A 139 -21.24 -1.98 -10.24
C PRO A 139 -21.56 -1.38 -11.61
N SER A 140 -22.77 -0.83 -11.80
CA SER A 140 -23.23 -0.25 -13.08
C SER A 140 -23.05 1.26 -13.19
N SER A 141 -22.52 1.92 -12.14
CA SER A 141 -22.34 3.37 -12.15
C SER A 141 -20.92 3.74 -12.57
N HIS A 142 -20.74 4.23 -13.80
CA HIS A 142 -19.45 4.71 -14.28
C HIS A 142 -18.88 5.85 -13.41
N VAL A 143 -19.72 6.75 -12.91
CA VAL A 143 -19.28 7.86 -12.06
C VAL A 143 -18.71 7.33 -10.75
N VAL A 144 -19.42 6.41 -10.09
CA VAL A 144 -18.93 5.76 -8.86
C VAL A 144 -17.63 5.01 -9.15
N ALA A 145 -17.57 4.25 -10.23
CA ALA A 145 -16.38 3.51 -10.61
C ALA A 145 -15.15 4.41 -10.77
N VAL A 146 -15.26 5.52 -11.51
CA VAL A 146 -14.15 6.45 -11.75
C VAL A 146 -13.72 7.13 -10.46
N VAL A 147 -14.67 7.57 -9.62
CA VAL A 147 -14.37 8.18 -8.32
C VAL A 147 -13.67 7.19 -7.39
N CYS A 148 -14.18 5.96 -7.31
CA CYS A 148 -13.58 4.92 -6.49
C CYS A 148 -12.19 4.51 -7.00
N LEU A 149 -11.97 4.38 -8.30
CA LEU A 149 -10.64 4.10 -8.84
C LEU A 149 -9.62 5.18 -8.43
N PHE A 150 -10.01 6.45 -8.52
CA PHE A 150 -9.17 7.54 -8.07
C PHE A 150 -8.93 7.48 -6.57
N ALA A 151 -9.98 7.29 -5.77
CA ALA A 151 -9.92 7.21 -4.32
C ALA A 151 -9.10 6.00 -3.86
N TRP A 152 -9.28 4.83 -4.47
CA TRP A 152 -8.44 3.65 -4.19
C TRP A 152 -6.96 3.92 -4.43
N GLY A 153 -6.59 4.50 -5.59
CA GLY A 153 -5.21 4.91 -5.84
C GLY A 153 -4.69 5.86 -4.77
N LEU A 154 -5.42 6.93 -4.50
CA LEU A 154 -5.07 7.95 -3.50
C LEU A 154 -4.89 7.34 -2.11
N LEU A 155 -5.85 6.59 -1.62
CA LEU A 155 -5.85 6.00 -0.27
C LEU A 155 -4.81 4.89 -0.13
N GLY A 156 -4.70 4.02 -1.14
CA GLY A 156 -3.73 2.93 -1.15
C GLY A 156 -2.29 3.43 -1.02
N TRP A 157 -1.91 4.42 -1.83
CA TRP A 157 -0.55 5.00 -1.78
C TRP A 157 -0.34 5.90 -0.55
N SER A 158 -1.39 6.57 -0.07
CA SER A 158 -1.31 7.38 1.16
C SER A 158 -1.11 6.53 2.41
N SER A 159 -1.53 5.26 2.41
CA SER A 159 -1.56 4.43 3.62
C SER A 159 -0.19 4.11 4.21
N MET A 160 0.86 4.07 3.38
CA MET A 160 2.22 3.68 3.79
C MET A 160 2.90 4.71 4.70
N ALA A 161 2.79 6.00 4.39
CA ALA A 161 3.53 7.04 5.10
C ALA A 161 3.19 7.14 6.60
N PRO A 162 1.91 7.19 7.04
CA PRO A 162 1.60 7.25 8.46
C PRO A 162 1.99 5.97 9.21
N GLN A 163 1.97 4.80 8.57
CA GLN A 163 2.43 3.55 9.16
C GLN A 163 3.95 3.55 9.35
N GLN A 164 4.73 3.98 8.35
CA GLN A 164 6.18 4.11 8.44
C GLN A 164 6.57 5.14 9.50
N HIS A 165 5.87 6.27 9.58
CA HIS A 165 6.10 7.28 10.62
C HIS A 165 5.85 6.70 12.01
N SER A 166 4.79 5.92 12.20
CA SER A 166 4.49 5.25 13.47
C SER A 166 5.59 4.24 13.84
N MET A 167 6.10 3.47 12.88
CA MET A 167 7.18 2.52 13.09
C MET A 167 8.50 3.20 13.47
N LEU A 168 8.86 4.31 12.79
CA LEU A 168 10.05 5.09 13.13
C LEU A 168 9.98 5.67 14.54
N SER A 169 8.84 6.27 14.88
CA SER A 169 8.65 6.90 16.21
C SER A 169 8.64 5.87 17.35
N ALA A 170 8.13 4.67 17.12
CA ALA A 170 8.09 3.60 18.12
C ALA A 170 9.45 2.87 18.30
N ASN A 171 10.39 3.03 17.35
CA ASN A 171 11.67 2.32 17.35
C ASN A 171 12.85 3.27 17.07
N PRO A 172 13.22 4.18 18.01
CA PRO A 172 14.26 5.19 17.78
C PRO A 172 15.60 4.58 17.35
N ASP A 173 16.00 3.45 17.96
CA ASP A 173 17.29 2.80 17.72
C ASP A 173 17.25 1.81 16.53
N GLU A 174 16.09 1.26 16.21
CA GLU A 174 15.89 0.20 15.21
C GLU A 174 14.93 0.63 14.07
N GLY A 175 14.70 1.93 13.89
CA GLY A 175 13.71 2.48 12.98
C GLY A 175 13.85 2.01 11.54
N ALA A 176 15.07 1.98 11.00
CA ALA A 176 15.34 1.48 9.65
C ALA A 176 14.93 0.01 9.50
N THR A 177 15.22 -0.83 10.51
CA THR A 177 14.82 -2.23 10.55
C THR A 177 13.31 -2.37 10.63
N ALA A 178 12.66 -1.57 11.46
CA ALA A 178 11.21 -1.58 11.63
C ALA A 178 10.48 -1.22 10.32
N VAL A 179 10.93 -0.18 9.63
CA VAL A 179 10.38 0.22 8.32
C VAL A 179 10.62 -0.86 7.27
N ALA A 180 11.80 -1.48 7.24
CA ALA A 180 12.09 -2.55 6.29
C ALA A 180 11.21 -3.79 6.50
N VAL A 181 10.97 -4.19 7.76
CA VAL A 181 10.06 -5.29 8.11
C VAL A 181 8.62 -4.95 7.68
N ASN A 182 8.18 -3.72 7.97
CA ASN A 182 6.84 -3.26 7.59
C ASN A 182 6.66 -3.23 6.05
N ALA A 183 7.65 -2.77 5.31
CA ALA A 183 7.62 -2.79 3.84
C ALA A 183 7.59 -4.23 3.31
N SER A 184 8.32 -5.16 3.93
CA SER A 184 8.28 -6.58 3.57
C SER A 184 6.88 -7.18 3.78
N ALA A 185 6.18 -6.79 4.85
CA ALA A 185 4.80 -7.22 5.11
C ALA A 185 3.83 -6.74 4.01
N ASN A 186 4.01 -5.53 3.49
CA ASN A 186 3.19 -5.01 2.39
C ASN A 186 3.34 -5.86 1.11
N TYR A 187 4.58 -6.20 0.73
CA TYR A 187 4.82 -7.05 -0.44
C TYR A 187 4.34 -8.49 -0.23
N LEU A 188 4.51 -9.04 0.97
CA LEU A 188 3.97 -10.35 1.32
C LEU A 188 2.44 -10.35 1.24
N GLY A 189 1.80 -9.29 1.75
CA GLY A 189 0.37 -9.09 1.64
C GLY A 189 -0.10 -9.04 0.18
N SER A 190 0.60 -8.28 -0.66
CA SER A 190 0.33 -8.22 -2.11
C SER A 190 0.42 -9.61 -2.77
N ALA A 191 1.47 -10.39 -2.44
CA ALA A 191 1.63 -11.73 -2.98
C ALA A 191 0.50 -12.67 -2.55
N VAL A 192 0.13 -12.66 -1.26
CA VAL A 192 -0.98 -13.46 -0.72
C VAL A 192 -2.30 -13.02 -1.35
N GLY A 193 -2.55 -11.70 -1.44
CA GLY A 193 -3.76 -11.16 -2.06
C GLY A 193 -3.89 -11.53 -3.53
N SER A 194 -2.78 -11.50 -4.27
CA SER A 194 -2.74 -11.96 -5.67
C SER A 194 -3.01 -13.45 -5.80
N ALA A 195 -2.44 -14.27 -4.92
CA ALA A 195 -2.67 -15.71 -4.92
C ALA A 195 -4.14 -16.06 -4.59
N VAL A 196 -4.69 -15.45 -3.53
CA VAL A 196 -6.11 -15.64 -3.14
C VAL A 196 -7.04 -15.14 -4.23
N GLY A 197 -6.78 -13.96 -4.81
CA GLY A 197 -7.56 -13.44 -5.92
C GLY A 197 -7.58 -14.38 -7.13
N GLY A 198 -6.45 -15.06 -7.41
CA GLY A 198 -6.39 -16.09 -8.47
C GLY A 198 -7.31 -17.27 -8.22
N LEU A 199 -7.47 -17.70 -6.97
CA LEU A 199 -8.40 -18.76 -6.59
C LEU A 199 -9.88 -18.32 -6.71
N LEU A 200 -10.13 -17.01 -6.63
CA LEU A 200 -11.49 -16.45 -6.74
C LEU A 200 -11.91 -16.12 -8.17
N LEU A 201 -11.00 -16.25 -9.16
CA LEU A 201 -11.35 -16.10 -10.57
C LEU A 201 -12.31 -17.23 -11.01
N PRO A 202 -13.27 -16.93 -11.91
CA PRO A 202 -13.49 -15.66 -12.62
C PRO A 202 -14.41 -14.65 -11.90
N SER A 203 -14.74 -14.84 -10.62
CA SER A 203 -15.71 -14.01 -9.90
C SER A 203 -15.13 -12.65 -9.50
N SER A 204 -15.40 -11.60 -10.28
CA SER A 204 -15.05 -10.23 -9.92
C SER A 204 -15.63 -9.79 -8.57
N THR A 205 -16.85 -10.25 -8.24
CA THR A 205 -17.47 -10.02 -6.93
C THR A 205 -16.69 -10.71 -5.81
N GLY A 206 -16.26 -11.95 -6.03
CA GLY A 206 -15.46 -12.71 -5.06
C GLY A 206 -14.13 -12.02 -4.76
N ILE A 207 -13.45 -11.54 -5.79
CA ILE A 207 -12.17 -10.81 -5.64
C ILE A 207 -12.36 -9.53 -4.83
N LEU A 208 -13.40 -8.73 -5.13
CA LEU A 208 -13.71 -7.50 -4.39
C LEU A 208 -14.13 -7.78 -2.94
N LEU A 209 -14.92 -8.83 -2.69
CA LEU A 209 -15.29 -9.26 -1.33
C LEU A 209 -14.06 -9.72 -0.54
N GLY A 210 -13.15 -10.45 -1.17
CA GLY A 210 -11.88 -10.85 -0.56
C GLY A 210 -11.02 -9.64 -0.19
N ALA A 211 -10.91 -8.66 -1.09
CA ALA A 211 -10.19 -7.41 -0.84
C ALA A 211 -10.83 -6.59 0.29
N LEU A 212 -12.16 -6.43 0.27
CA LEU A 212 -12.91 -5.75 1.33
C LEU A 212 -12.73 -6.46 2.68
N GLY A 213 -12.83 -7.79 2.72
CA GLY A 213 -12.61 -8.58 3.93
C GLY A 213 -11.21 -8.39 4.51
N ALA A 214 -10.19 -8.39 3.65
CA ALA A 214 -8.81 -8.14 4.09
C ALA A 214 -8.64 -6.74 4.71
N VAL A 215 -9.18 -5.70 4.08
CA VAL A 215 -9.08 -4.32 4.59
C VAL A 215 -9.90 -4.15 5.88
N LEU A 216 -11.03 -4.86 6.04
CA LEU A 216 -11.80 -4.91 7.28
C LEU A 216 -10.99 -5.54 8.43
N VAL A 217 -10.23 -6.60 8.19
CA VAL A 217 -9.30 -7.14 9.20
C VAL A 217 -8.21 -6.11 9.52
N GLY A 218 -7.69 -5.42 8.50
CA GLY A 218 -6.72 -4.33 8.68
C GLY A 218 -7.21 -3.22 9.60
N ILE A 219 -8.49 -2.77 9.47
CA ILE A 219 -9.03 -1.72 10.36
C ILE A 219 -9.17 -2.22 11.81
N VAL A 220 -9.58 -3.47 12.02
CA VAL A 220 -9.65 -4.07 13.37
C VAL A 220 -8.27 -4.08 14.03
N CYS A 221 -7.24 -4.53 13.31
CA CYS A 221 -5.85 -4.48 13.78
C CYS A 221 -5.39 -3.04 14.09
N SER A 222 -5.78 -2.07 13.28
CA SER A 222 -5.41 -0.66 13.46
C SER A 222 -6.06 -0.04 14.70
N ILE A 223 -7.31 -0.40 14.99
CA ILE A 223 -8.00 0.02 16.21
C ILE A 223 -7.33 -0.61 17.42
N GLY A 224 -6.98 -1.90 17.38
CA GLY A 224 -6.23 -2.60 18.42
C GLY A 224 -4.89 -1.95 18.71
N ALA A 225 -4.11 -1.60 17.70
CA ALA A 225 -2.84 -0.87 17.84
C ALA A 225 -3.03 0.50 18.51
N SER A 226 -4.13 1.18 18.22
CA SER A 226 -4.44 2.48 18.83
C SER A 226 -4.85 2.38 20.29
N ALA A 227 -5.44 1.26 20.73
CA ALA A 227 -5.83 1.02 22.11
C ALA A 227 -4.60 0.63 22.98
N SER A 228 -3.74 -0.24 22.48
CA SER A 228 -2.52 -0.70 23.18
C SER A 228 -1.59 0.45 23.57
N SER A 229 -1.40 1.43 22.69
CA SER A 229 -0.52 2.57 22.99
C SER A 229 -1.05 3.53 24.06
N ARG A 230 -2.36 3.55 24.30
CA ARG A 230 -2.94 4.40 25.35
C ARG A 230 -2.73 3.80 26.73
N SER A 231 -2.73 2.48 26.87
CA SER A 231 -2.48 1.81 28.15
C SER A 231 -1.05 2.05 28.64
N HIS A 232 -0.06 2.02 27.74
CA HIS A 232 1.33 2.29 28.09
C HIS A 232 1.63 3.75 28.50
N THR A 233 0.84 4.72 28.00
CA THR A 233 1.04 6.13 28.36
C THR A 233 0.39 6.45 29.70
N GLY A 234 -0.66 5.73 30.11
CA GLY A 234 -1.34 5.88 31.40
C GLY A 234 -0.54 5.35 32.60
N ASP A 235 0.23 4.29 32.39
CA ASP A 235 1.02 3.65 33.47
C ASP A 235 2.30 4.43 33.85
N ASN A 236 2.74 5.38 33.02
CA ASN A 236 3.92 6.21 33.28
C ASN A 236 3.61 7.56 33.97
N VAL A 237 2.36 7.84 34.33
CA VAL A 237 1.91 9.10 34.95
C VAL A 237 1.47 8.90 36.42
N ASN A 238 1.50 7.70 36.92
CA ASN A 238 1.31 7.35 38.34
C ASN A 238 2.63 6.86 38.94
#